data_ba02756e82c0c9266e9c3a5c089f3ecc
#
_entry.id   ba02756e82c0c9266e9c3a5c089f3ecc
#
_cell.length_a   1.000
_cell.length_b   1.000
_cell.length_c   1.000
_cell.angle_alpha   90.00
_cell.angle_beta   90.00
_cell.angle_gamma   90.00
#
_symmetry.space_group_name_H-M   'P 1'
#
loop_
_entity.id
_entity.type
_entity.pdbx_description
1 polymer ?
#
loop_
_entity_poly.entity_id
_entity_poly.type
_entity_poly.pdbx_seq_one_letter_code
_entity_poly.pdbx_strand_id
1 'polypeptide(L)'
;MNGYFKVISLVERLHRQFLELVKLELEGLGIHDINNVQGMMLFSIGDAEMTVGELTLRGCYLGSNVSYNVKKMVENGYLVQERSLHDRRSIHVHLTEKGCELRDSLTAMHQRHLERLSQAELTADDLQAVSVTLRRLEQFWIRVAGP
;
A
#
# COMPACT_ATOMS: atom_id res chain seq x y z
N MET A 1 -14.97 -7.84 -26.57
CA MET A 1 -14.89 -7.20 -25.27
C MET A 1 -14.31 -5.81 -25.42
N ASN A 2 -14.92 -4.83 -24.81
CA ASN A 2 -14.45 -3.46 -24.88
C ASN A 2 -13.22 -3.23 -24.00
N GLY A 3 -12.56 -2.10 -24.18
CA GLY A 3 -11.34 -1.75 -23.45
C GLY A 3 -11.55 -1.61 -21.94
N TYR A 4 -12.78 -1.33 -21.51
CA TYR A 4 -13.10 -1.15 -20.10
C TYR A 4 -12.83 -2.44 -19.30
N PHE A 5 -13.37 -3.57 -19.76
CA PHE A 5 -13.15 -4.85 -19.08
C PHE A 5 -11.68 -5.28 -19.13
N LYS A 6 -10.97 -4.95 -20.22
CA LYS A 6 -9.53 -5.20 -20.31
C LYS A 6 -8.75 -4.45 -19.23
N VAL A 7 -9.10 -3.18 -19.00
CA VAL A 7 -8.47 -2.35 -17.97
C VAL A 7 -8.73 -2.93 -16.59
N ILE A 8 -9.98 -3.27 -16.27
CA ILE A 8 -10.33 -3.86 -14.97
C ILE A 8 -9.53 -5.15 -14.74
N SER A 9 -9.48 -6.03 -15.73
CA SER A 9 -8.76 -7.30 -15.65
C SER A 9 -7.26 -7.08 -15.41
N LEU A 10 -6.67 -6.11 -16.10
CA LEU A 10 -5.26 -5.76 -15.92
C LEU A 10 -4.97 -5.19 -14.52
N VAL A 11 -5.84 -4.29 -14.04
CA VAL A 11 -5.68 -3.71 -12.71
C VAL A 11 -5.69 -4.78 -11.64
N GLU A 12 -6.65 -5.72 -11.68
CA GLU A 12 -6.72 -6.84 -10.75
C GLU A 12 -5.47 -7.71 -10.81
N ARG A 13 -5.04 -8.02 -12.01
CA ARG A 13 -3.86 -8.88 -12.23
C ARG A 13 -2.58 -8.22 -11.74
N LEU A 14 -2.41 -6.93 -12.06
CA LEU A 14 -1.26 -6.15 -11.61
C LEU A 14 -1.20 -6.05 -10.09
N HIS A 15 -2.35 -5.87 -9.44
CA HIS A 15 -2.39 -5.82 -7.98
C HIS A 15 -1.88 -7.14 -7.38
N ARG A 16 -2.37 -8.27 -7.86
CA ARG A 16 -1.93 -9.59 -7.36
C ARG A 16 -0.45 -9.85 -7.65
N GLN A 17 0.02 -9.47 -8.84
CA GLN A 17 1.43 -9.61 -9.22
C GLN A 17 2.34 -8.75 -8.34
N PHE A 18 1.91 -7.54 -8.05
CA PHE A 18 2.70 -6.66 -7.18
C PHE A 18 2.77 -7.20 -5.75
N LEU A 19 1.67 -7.72 -5.21
CA LEU A 19 1.68 -8.38 -3.90
C LEU A 19 2.63 -9.56 -3.87
N GLU A 20 2.73 -10.31 -4.96
CA GLU A 20 3.69 -11.43 -5.07
C GLU A 20 5.13 -10.92 -5.03
N LEU A 21 5.43 -9.79 -5.69
CA LEU A 21 6.76 -9.18 -5.62
C LEU A 21 7.11 -8.77 -4.19
N VAL A 22 6.18 -8.20 -3.46
CA VAL A 22 6.36 -7.83 -2.04
C VAL A 22 6.63 -9.09 -1.20
N LYS A 23 5.86 -10.15 -1.43
CA LYS A 23 6.04 -11.43 -0.74
C LYS A 23 7.45 -11.99 -0.95
N LEU A 24 7.92 -11.99 -2.20
CA LEU A 24 9.26 -12.47 -2.53
C LEU A 24 10.35 -11.61 -1.85
N GLU A 25 10.15 -10.31 -1.78
CA GLU A 25 11.08 -9.41 -1.10
C GLU A 25 11.14 -9.74 0.40
N LEU A 26 9.99 -9.92 1.05
CA LEU A 26 9.94 -10.28 2.47
C LEU A 26 10.63 -11.62 2.73
N GLU A 27 10.38 -12.61 1.89
CA GLU A 27 11.03 -13.92 1.99
C GLU A 27 12.56 -13.80 1.83
N GLY A 28 13.01 -12.99 0.88
CA GLY A 28 14.44 -12.73 0.66
C GLY A 28 15.11 -12.03 1.83
N LEU A 29 14.37 -11.23 2.58
CA LEU A 29 14.84 -10.55 3.78
C LEU A 29 14.76 -11.44 5.03
N GLY A 30 14.21 -12.65 4.91
CA GLY A 30 14.01 -13.56 6.04
C GLY A 30 12.90 -13.12 6.99
N ILE A 31 11.97 -12.30 6.53
CA ILE A 31 10.87 -11.77 7.34
C ILE A 31 9.66 -12.68 7.18
N HIS A 32 9.19 -13.25 8.29
CA HIS A 32 8.08 -14.20 8.30
C HIS A 32 6.91 -13.77 9.20
N ASP A 33 7.07 -12.68 9.95
CA ASP A 33 6.09 -12.19 10.91
C ASP A 33 5.24 -11.03 10.38
N ILE A 34 5.34 -10.76 9.09
CA ILE A 34 4.51 -9.79 8.38
C ILE A 34 4.25 -10.34 6.98
N ASN A 35 3.02 -10.21 6.49
CA ASN A 35 2.67 -10.68 5.15
C ASN A 35 2.71 -9.54 4.13
N ASN A 36 2.49 -9.86 2.85
CA ASN A 36 2.56 -8.88 1.78
C ASN A 36 1.55 -7.73 1.92
N VAL A 37 0.32 -8.01 2.35
CA VAL A 37 -0.70 -6.98 2.54
C VAL A 37 -0.28 -6.04 3.67
N GLN A 38 0.20 -6.59 4.78
CA GLN A 38 0.71 -5.81 5.91
C GLN A 38 1.92 -4.97 5.51
N GLY A 39 2.82 -5.53 4.71
CA GLY A 39 3.97 -4.79 4.18
C GLY A 39 3.54 -3.58 3.35
N MET A 40 2.52 -3.74 2.52
CA MET A 40 1.96 -2.62 1.73
C MET A 40 1.31 -1.57 2.62
N MET A 41 0.58 -1.98 3.65
CA MET A 41 0.00 -1.05 4.63
C MET A 41 1.08 -0.25 5.35
N LEU A 42 2.11 -0.93 5.81
CA LEU A 42 3.26 -0.31 6.47
C LEU A 42 3.94 0.72 5.56
N PHE A 43 4.16 0.36 4.32
CA PHE A 43 4.76 1.26 3.33
C PHE A 43 3.90 2.51 3.11
N SER A 44 2.57 2.36 3.13
CA SER A 44 1.62 3.48 2.97
C SER A 44 1.67 4.46 4.14
N ILE A 45 1.97 3.99 5.34
CA ILE A 45 2.12 4.86 6.51
C ILE A 45 3.36 5.74 6.37
N GLY A 46 4.49 5.17 5.94
CA GLY A 46 5.72 5.91 5.73
C GLY A 46 6.23 6.59 7.00
N ASP A 47 6.69 7.82 6.87
CA ASP A 47 7.19 8.63 7.99
C ASP A 47 6.09 9.34 8.76
N ALA A 48 4.88 9.33 8.23
CA ALA A 48 3.77 10.09 8.81
C ALA A 48 3.09 9.30 9.93
N GLU A 49 2.52 10.04 10.86
CA GLU A 49 1.52 9.52 11.76
C GLU A 49 0.17 9.66 11.07
N MET A 50 -0.67 8.62 11.11
CA MET A 50 -2.00 8.68 10.52
C MET A 50 -3.01 7.90 11.37
N THR A 51 -4.28 8.24 11.19
CA THR A 51 -5.36 7.50 11.83
C THR A 51 -5.62 6.20 11.10
N VAL A 52 -6.23 5.24 11.79
CA VAL A 52 -6.69 3.98 11.18
C VAL A 52 -7.69 4.28 10.07
N GLY A 53 -8.55 5.30 10.26
CA GLY A 53 -9.49 5.73 9.23
C GLY A 53 -8.81 6.23 7.95
N GLU A 54 -7.77 7.06 8.10
CA GLU A 54 -6.98 7.54 6.96
C GLU A 54 -6.30 6.39 6.22
N LEU A 55 -5.75 5.43 6.95
CA LEU A 55 -5.13 4.25 6.37
C LEU A 55 -6.15 3.43 5.56
N THR A 56 -7.36 3.28 6.10
CA THR A 56 -8.45 2.59 5.41
C THR A 56 -8.81 3.26 4.09
N LEU A 57 -8.97 4.59 4.12
CA LEU A 57 -9.30 5.36 2.92
C LEU A 57 -8.17 5.33 1.88
N ARG A 58 -6.93 5.48 2.33
CA ARG A 58 -5.77 5.56 1.43
C ARG A 58 -5.55 4.24 0.68
N GLY A 59 -5.77 3.10 1.34
CA GLY A 59 -5.58 1.79 0.75
C GLY A 59 -6.84 1.14 0.20
N CYS A 60 -8.00 1.78 0.35
CA CYS A 60 -9.32 1.21 0.00
C CYS A 60 -9.56 -0.15 0.65
N TYR A 61 -9.01 -0.36 1.84
CA TYR A 61 -9.21 -1.60 2.60
C TYR A 61 -10.54 -1.58 3.34
N LEU A 62 -11.06 -2.77 3.63
CA LEU A 62 -12.19 -2.89 4.55
C LEU A 62 -11.71 -2.56 5.97
N GLY A 63 -12.50 -1.76 6.71
CA GLY A 63 -12.10 -1.31 8.05
C GLY A 63 -11.76 -2.43 9.02
N SER A 64 -12.50 -3.55 8.99
CA SER A 64 -12.23 -4.71 9.83
C SER A 64 -10.87 -5.34 9.52
N ASN A 65 -10.50 -5.39 8.23
CA ASN A 65 -9.20 -5.92 7.81
C ASN A 65 -8.06 -5.01 8.26
N VAL A 66 -8.24 -3.70 8.18
CA VAL A 66 -7.23 -2.74 8.63
C VAL A 66 -7.01 -2.89 10.13
N SER A 67 -8.07 -2.93 10.93
CA SER A 67 -7.97 -3.08 12.39
C SER A 67 -7.24 -4.36 12.79
N TYR A 68 -7.58 -5.48 12.14
CA TYR A 68 -6.93 -6.77 12.38
C TYR A 68 -5.43 -6.70 12.04
N ASN A 69 -5.10 -6.18 10.87
CA ASN A 69 -3.72 -6.11 10.40
C ASN A 69 -2.87 -5.14 11.23
N VAL A 70 -3.45 -4.00 11.62
CA VAL A 70 -2.77 -3.04 12.52
C VAL A 70 -2.46 -3.71 13.84
N LYS A 71 -3.41 -4.42 14.42
CA LYS A 71 -3.21 -5.14 15.68
C LYS A 71 -2.06 -6.15 15.57
N LYS A 72 -2.03 -6.93 14.48
CA LYS A 72 -0.96 -7.90 14.24
C LYS A 72 0.40 -7.23 14.08
N MET A 73 0.46 -6.13 13.36
CA MET A 73 1.70 -5.38 13.18
C MET A 73 2.20 -4.74 14.48
N VAL A 74 1.28 -4.31 15.36
CA VAL A 74 1.64 -3.82 16.70
C VAL A 74 2.20 -4.97 17.53
N GLU A 75 1.54 -6.12 17.55
CA GLU A 75 2.00 -7.30 18.28
C GLU A 75 3.39 -7.74 17.85
N ASN A 76 3.69 -7.64 16.56
CA ASN A 76 4.98 -8.06 16.01
C ASN A 76 6.04 -6.94 16.02
N GLY A 77 5.70 -5.78 16.58
CA GLY A 77 6.68 -4.72 16.84
C GLY A 77 6.97 -3.77 15.68
N TYR A 78 6.12 -3.74 14.64
CA TYR A 78 6.30 -2.86 13.49
C TYR A 78 5.62 -1.50 13.65
N LEU A 79 4.54 -1.45 14.42
CA LEU A 79 3.74 -0.24 14.61
C LEU A 79 3.54 0.08 16.08
N VAL A 80 3.43 1.37 16.37
CA VAL A 80 2.91 1.88 17.64
C VAL A 80 1.52 2.43 17.39
N GLN A 81 0.60 2.12 18.26
CA GLN A 81 -0.78 2.56 18.22
C GLN A 81 -1.07 3.40 19.45
N GLU A 82 -1.58 4.61 19.25
CA GLU A 82 -1.88 5.54 20.32
C GLU A 82 -3.24 6.20 20.12
N ARG A 83 -3.97 6.42 21.21
CA ARG A 83 -5.19 7.22 21.14
C ARG A 83 -4.83 8.70 21.17
N SER A 84 -5.53 9.50 20.35
CA SER A 84 -5.37 10.94 20.38
C SER A 84 -5.75 11.51 21.74
N LEU A 85 -4.95 12.45 22.26
CA LEU A 85 -5.26 13.18 23.49
C LEU A 85 -6.45 14.12 23.30
N HIS A 86 -6.69 14.58 22.07
CA HIS A 86 -7.76 15.53 21.76
C HIS A 86 -9.05 14.84 21.34
N ASP A 87 -8.96 13.67 20.74
CA ASP A 87 -10.10 12.87 20.31
C ASP A 87 -9.87 11.41 20.65
N ARG A 88 -10.48 10.96 21.71
CA ARG A 88 -10.33 9.57 22.22
C ARG A 88 -10.88 8.53 21.25
N ARG A 89 -11.62 8.94 20.21
CA ARG A 89 -12.15 8.05 19.17
C ARG A 89 -11.14 7.77 18.10
N SER A 90 -10.15 8.66 17.94
CA SER A 90 -9.13 8.52 16.90
C SER A 90 -7.95 7.71 17.42
N ILE A 91 -7.59 6.68 16.68
CA ILE A 91 -6.41 5.86 16.92
C ILE A 91 -5.39 6.23 15.86
N HIS A 92 -4.21 6.65 16.31
CA HIS A 92 -3.09 7.01 15.45
C HIS A 92 -2.07 5.89 15.43
N VAL A 93 -1.47 5.65 14.27
CA VAL A 93 -0.41 4.67 14.10
C VAL A 93 0.81 5.32 13.49
N HIS A 94 1.98 4.87 13.92
CA HIS A 94 3.26 5.25 13.30
C HIS A 94 4.23 4.09 13.38
N LEU A 95 5.28 4.14 12.57
CA LEU A 95 6.27 3.07 12.52
C LEU A 95 7.19 3.09 13.73
N THR A 96 7.52 1.90 14.22
CA THR A 96 8.63 1.71 15.16
C THR A 96 9.96 1.74 14.40
N GLU A 97 11.08 1.63 15.11
CA GLU A 97 12.39 1.48 14.48
C GLU A 97 12.40 0.26 13.54
N LYS A 98 11.86 -0.88 14.00
CA LYS A 98 11.72 -2.10 13.18
C LYS A 98 10.86 -1.85 11.95
N GLY A 99 9.77 -1.11 12.11
CA GLY A 99 8.90 -0.72 10.98
C GLY A 99 9.61 0.19 9.99
N CYS A 100 10.40 1.13 10.47
CA CYS A 100 11.21 2.01 9.61
C CYS A 100 12.26 1.24 8.81
N GLU A 101 12.90 0.26 9.42
CA GLU A 101 13.87 -0.60 8.73
C GLU A 101 13.21 -1.36 7.58
N LEU A 102 12.02 -1.91 7.82
CA LEU A 102 11.27 -2.60 6.76
C LEU A 102 10.84 -1.63 5.66
N ARG A 103 10.36 -0.45 6.03
CA ARG A 103 10.00 0.58 5.05
C ARG A 103 11.21 0.92 4.16
N ASP A 104 12.38 1.07 4.74
CA ASP A 104 13.59 1.38 4.00
C ASP A 104 13.96 0.24 3.03
N SER A 105 13.78 -1.01 3.46
CA SER A 105 13.98 -2.18 2.59
C SER A 105 13.00 -2.20 1.42
N LEU A 106 11.74 -1.87 1.67
CA LEU A 106 10.72 -1.79 0.60
C LEU A 106 11.00 -0.60 -0.33
N THR A 107 11.48 0.51 0.20
CA THR A 107 11.92 1.65 -0.61
C THR A 107 13.07 1.24 -1.54
N ALA A 108 14.04 0.48 -1.02
CA ALA A 108 15.15 -0.04 -1.83
C ALA A 108 14.65 -0.97 -2.94
N MET A 109 13.64 -1.80 -2.66
CA MET A 109 12.98 -2.63 -3.67
C MET A 109 12.39 -1.76 -4.78
N HIS A 110 11.66 -0.70 -4.44
CA HIS A 110 11.10 0.23 -5.43
C HIS A 110 12.19 0.88 -6.29
N GLN A 111 13.31 1.26 -5.69
CA GLN A 111 14.44 1.84 -6.43
C GLN A 111 15.03 0.85 -7.43
N ARG A 112 15.16 -0.42 -7.04
CA ARG A 112 15.61 -1.47 -7.97
C ARG A 112 14.65 -1.64 -9.14
N HIS A 113 13.32 -1.57 -8.87
CA HIS A 113 12.31 -1.64 -9.92
C HIS A 113 12.42 -0.46 -10.88
N LEU A 114 12.62 0.76 -10.35
CA LEU A 114 12.77 1.96 -11.19
C LEU A 114 13.96 1.84 -12.16
N GLU A 115 15.07 1.33 -11.67
CA GLU A 115 16.26 1.10 -12.51
C GLU A 115 15.96 0.11 -13.64
N ARG A 116 15.18 -0.94 -13.34
CA ARG A 116 14.82 -1.96 -14.33
C ARG A 116 13.76 -1.49 -15.31
N LEU A 117 12.88 -0.57 -14.89
CA LEU A 117 11.86 0.00 -15.78
C LEU A 117 12.49 0.72 -16.97
N SER A 118 13.59 1.44 -16.78
CA SER A 118 14.27 2.12 -17.89
C SER A 118 14.81 1.13 -18.91
N GLN A 119 15.25 -0.05 -18.47
CA GLN A 119 15.71 -1.12 -19.36
C GLN A 119 14.55 -1.83 -20.07
N ALA A 120 13.35 -1.80 -19.48
CA ALA A 120 12.14 -2.38 -20.06
C ALA A 120 11.39 -1.44 -20.99
N GLU A 121 11.99 -0.30 -21.35
CA GLU A 121 11.41 0.71 -22.23
C GLU A 121 10.12 1.34 -21.72
N LEU A 122 9.93 1.33 -20.39
CA LEU A 122 8.83 2.04 -19.74
C LEU A 122 9.34 3.38 -19.22
N THR A 123 8.90 4.44 -19.87
CA THR A 123 9.38 5.80 -19.59
C THR A 123 8.58 6.45 -18.46
N ALA A 124 9.14 7.55 -17.90
CA ALA A 124 8.42 8.37 -16.94
C ALA A 124 7.13 8.92 -17.54
N ASP A 125 7.13 9.27 -18.83
CA ASP A 125 5.93 9.76 -19.52
C ASP A 125 4.87 8.67 -19.64
N ASP A 126 5.26 7.42 -19.91
CA ASP A 126 4.33 6.29 -19.94
C ASP A 126 3.65 6.11 -18.60
N LEU A 127 4.43 6.13 -17.52
CA LEU A 127 3.89 5.97 -16.16
C LEU A 127 2.97 7.14 -15.79
N GLN A 128 3.33 8.36 -16.17
CA GLN A 128 2.50 9.54 -15.93
C GLN A 128 1.17 9.44 -16.65
N ALA A 129 1.17 9.02 -17.91
CA ALA A 129 -0.03 8.85 -18.72
C ALA A 129 -0.98 7.82 -18.09
N VAL A 130 -0.44 6.68 -17.64
CA VAL A 130 -1.22 5.64 -16.96
C VAL A 130 -1.80 6.18 -15.64
N SER A 131 -1.00 6.87 -14.85
CA SER A 131 -1.42 7.44 -13.56
C SER A 131 -2.59 8.42 -13.74
N VAL A 132 -2.49 9.32 -14.71
CA VAL A 132 -3.56 10.29 -15.02
C VAL A 132 -4.85 9.57 -15.42
N THR A 133 -4.76 8.58 -16.28
CA THR A 133 -5.92 7.83 -16.77
C THR A 133 -6.57 7.01 -15.67
N LEU A 134 -5.77 6.32 -14.84
CA LEU A 134 -6.29 5.53 -13.71
C LEU A 134 -6.96 6.41 -12.67
N ARG A 135 -6.42 7.60 -12.42
CA ARG A 135 -7.04 8.56 -11.49
C ARG A 135 -8.42 9.03 -11.99
N ARG A 136 -8.55 9.25 -13.30
CA ARG A 136 -9.85 9.58 -13.91
C ARG A 136 -10.84 8.44 -13.77
N LEU A 137 -10.38 7.20 -13.93
CA LEU A 137 -11.19 6.00 -13.73
C LEU A 137 -11.65 5.89 -12.28
N GLU A 138 -10.75 6.13 -11.34
CA GLU A 138 -11.07 6.12 -9.91
C GLU A 138 -12.16 7.15 -9.58
N GLN A 139 -12.03 8.37 -10.08
CA GLN A 139 -13.04 9.43 -9.90
C GLN A 139 -14.39 9.03 -10.49
N PHE A 140 -14.39 8.38 -11.63
CA PHE A 140 -15.60 7.85 -12.23
C PHE A 140 -16.27 6.80 -11.33
N TRP A 141 -15.50 5.86 -10.79
CA TRP A 141 -16.05 4.84 -9.89
C TRP A 141 -16.60 5.44 -8.60
N ILE A 142 -15.95 6.45 -8.06
CA ILE A 142 -16.45 7.16 -6.87
C ILE A 142 -17.83 7.77 -7.14
N ARG A 143 -18.02 8.39 -8.30
CA ARG A 143 -19.33 8.95 -8.70
C ARG A 143 -20.39 7.87 -8.92
N VAL A 144 -20.02 6.75 -9.53
CA VAL A 144 -20.93 5.63 -9.78
C VAL A 144 -21.39 5.00 -8.47
N ALA A 145 -20.49 4.86 -7.51
CA ALA A 145 -20.79 4.29 -6.20
C ALA A 145 -21.76 5.18 -5.39
N GLY A 146 -21.82 6.46 -5.75
CA GLY A 146 -22.70 7.42 -5.10
C GLY A 146 -22.16 8.02 -3.82
N PRO A 147 -22.89 8.95 -3.23
CA PRO A 147 -22.48 9.62 -1.99
C PRO A 147 -22.51 8.65 -0.80
#